data_e38f0a445f961f3e7dc1bc194af364fd
#
_entry.id   e38f0a445f961f3e7dc1bc194af364fd
#
_cell.length_a   1.000
_cell.length_b   1.000
_cell.length_c   1.000
_cell.angle_alpha   90.00
_cell.angle_beta   90.00
_cell.angle_gamma   90.00
#
_symmetry.space_group_name_H-M   'P 1'
#
loop_
_entity.id
_entity.type
_entity.pdbx_description
1 polymer ?
#
loop_
_entity_poly.entity_id
_entity_poly.type
_entity_poly.pdbx_seq_one_letter_code
_entity_poly.pdbx_strand_id
1 'polypeptide(L)' 'MDKIRISSLAKELGVKSGLLIEKCHEKGLTDINHHANTLLPEQAEMIRKLFQPAAK' A
#
# COMPACT_ATOMS: atom_id res chain seq x y z
N MET A 1 -14.11 10.29 2.66
CA MET A 1 -12.92 9.73 2.10
C MET A 1 -12.85 8.28 2.38
N ASP A 2 -12.59 7.53 1.37
CA ASP A 2 -12.60 6.10 1.46
C ASP A 2 -11.22 5.58 1.78
N LYS A 3 -11.18 4.69 2.73
CA LYS A 3 -9.93 4.00 3.02
C LYS A 3 -9.74 2.89 2.00
N ILE A 4 -8.50 2.60 1.72
CA ILE A 4 -8.15 1.60 0.72
C ILE A 4 -7.56 0.40 1.43
N ARG A 5 -8.13 -0.77 1.17
CA ARG A 5 -7.64 -1.98 1.79
C ARG A 5 -6.30 -2.38 1.20
N ILE A 6 -5.46 -2.95 2.05
CA ILE A 6 -4.15 -3.41 1.59
C ILE A 6 -4.32 -4.44 0.49
N SER A 7 -5.25 -5.37 0.65
CA SER A 7 -5.43 -6.40 -0.38
C SER A 7 -5.92 -5.81 -1.69
N SER A 8 -6.77 -4.80 -1.62
CA SER A 8 -7.26 -4.16 -2.83
C SER A 8 -6.14 -3.42 -3.54
N LEU A 9 -5.32 -2.71 -2.78
CA LEU A 9 -4.22 -1.97 -3.38
C LEU A 9 -3.18 -2.92 -3.97
N ALA A 10 -2.90 -4.01 -3.27
CA ALA A 10 -1.95 -4.99 -3.77
C ALA A 10 -2.44 -5.56 -5.09
N LYS A 11 -3.72 -5.83 -5.18
CA LYS A 11 -4.29 -6.37 -6.40
C LYS A 11 -4.18 -5.34 -7.54
N GLU A 12 -4.44 -4.09 -7.21
CA GLU A 12 -4.35 -3.02 -8.19
C GLU A 12 -2.93 -2.89 -8.72
N LEU A 13 -1.95 -3.05 -7.85
CA LEU A 13 -0.55 -2.93 -8.22
C LEU A 13 0.04 -4.22 -8.76
N GLY A 14 -0.68 -5.31 -8.66
CA GLY A 14 -0.18 -6.59 -9.14
C GLY A 14 0.90 -7.19 -8.27
N VAL A 15 0.86 -6.90 -6.98
CA VAL A 15 1.85 -7.43 -6.04
C VAL A 15 1.13 -8.15 -4.92
N LYS A 16 1.90 -8.87 -4.13
CA LYS A 16 1.34 -9.58 -2.99
C LYS A 16 1.11 -8.61 -1.84
N SER A 17 0.06 -8.87 -1.07
CA SER A 17 -0.23 -8.00 0.06
C SER A 17 0.89 -8.02 1.09
N GLY A 18 1.57 -9.15 1.23
CA GLY A 18 2.71 -9.22 2.14
C GLY A 18 3.80 -8.26 1.75
N LEU A 19 4.08 -8.18 0.46
CA LEU A 19 5.09 -7.25 -0.03
C LEU A 19 4.65 -5.81 0.22
N LEU A 20 3.37 -5.56 0.01
CA LEU A 20 2.83 -4.23 0.24
C LEU A 20 2.98 -3.83 1.70
N ILE A 21 2.71 -4.77 2.60
CA ILE A 21 2.85 -4.52 4.03
C ILE A 21 4.30 -4.18 4.37
N GLU A 22 5.24 -4.90 3.77
CA GLU A 22 6.64 -4.63 3.99
C GLU A 22 7.00 -3.21 3.58
N LYS A 23 6.49 -2.78 2.44
CA LYS A 23 6.77 -1.43 1.97
C LYS A 23 6.14 -0.40 2.89
N CYS A 24 4.98 -0.71 3.43
CA CYS A 24 4.36 0.20 4.39
C CYS A 24 5.24 0.37 5.61
N HIS A 25 5.82 -0.73 6.10
CA HIS A 25 6.69 -0.66 7.26
C HIS A 25 7.93 0.18 6.96
N GLU A 26 8.46 0.07 5.75
CA GLU A 26 9.62 0.86 5.36
C GLU A 26 9.31 2.35 5.39
N LYS A 27 8.06 2.70 5.19
CA LYS A 27 7.65 4.09 5.20
C LYS A 27 7.16 4.55 6.56
N GLY A 28 7.31 3.71 7.57
CA GLY A 28 6.90 4.08 8.90
C GLY A 28 5.46 3.75 9.24
N LEU A 29 4.78 3.05 8.35
CA LEU A 29 3.39 2.67 8.58
C LEU A 29 3.35 1.33 9.31
N THR A 30 3.86 1.33 10.52
CA THR A 30 3.99 0.09 11.28
C THR A 30 2.67 -0.44 11.80
N ASP A 31 1.61 0.37 11.70
CA ASP A 31 0.28 -0.10 12.08
C ASP A 31 -0.25 -1.10 11.08
N ILE A 32 0.30 -1.11 9.89
CA ILE A 32 -0.16 -1.98 8.81
C ILE A 32 0.61 -3.28 8.90
N ASN A 33 -0.02 -4.30 9.42
CA ASN A 33 0.65 -5.60 9.50
C ASN A 33 -0.28 -6.76 9.15
N HIS A 34 -1.38 -6.45 8.47
CA HIS A 34 -2.31 -7.48 8.04
C HIS A 34 -2.99 -7.03 6.76
N HIS A 35 -3.28 -7.98 5.86
CA HIS A 35 -3.85 -7.60 4.58
C HIS A 35 -5.26 -7.02 4.70
N ALA A 36 -5.89 -7.18 5.84
CA ALA A 36 -7.21 -6.60 6.08
C ALA A 36 -7.13 -5.16 6.56
N ASN A 37 -5.95 -4.68 6.86
CA ASN A 37 -5.78 -3.29 7.25
C ASN A 37 -6.07 -2.37 6.08
N THR A 38 -6.35 -1.11 6.40
CA THR A 38 -6.65 -0.13 5.37
C THR A 38 -5.68 1.03 5.46
N LEU A 39 -5.55 1.73 4.35
CA LEU A 39 -4.70 2.91 4.27
C LEU A 39 -5.56 4.12 3.96
N LEU A 40 -5.10 5.26 4.43
CA LEU A 40 -5.73 6.51 4.01
C LEU A 40 -5.37 6.75 2.55
N PRO A 41 -6.20 7.51 1.83
CA PRO A 41 -5.91 7.76 0.41
C PRO A 41 -4.53 8.32 0.16
N GLU A 42 -4.07 9.22 1.02
CA GLU A 42 -2.74 9.80 0.84
C GLU A 42 -1.66 8.78 1.06
N GLN A 43 -1.87 7.86 2.00
CA GLN A 43 -0.90 6.79 2.24
C GLN A 43 -0.86 5.82 1.06
N ALA A 44 -2.03 5.52 0.53
CA ALA A 44 -2.11 4.62 -0.62
C ALA A 44 -1.38 5.22 -1.82
N GLU A 45 -1.50 6.52 -2.01
CA GLU A 45 -0.81 7.18 -3.09
C GLU A 45 0.70 7.09 -2.92
N MET A 46 1.16 7.27 -1.71
CA MET A 46 2.58 7.17 -1.43
C MET A 46 3.10 5.78 -1.75
N ILE A 47 2.36 4.77 -1.37
CA ILE A 47 2.76 3.39 -1.64
C ILE A 47 2.72 3.09 -3.14
N ARG A 48 1.73 3.62 -3.84
CA ARG A 48 1.66 3.42 -5.27
C ARG A 48 2.92 3.92 -5.96
N LYS A 49 3.43 5.05 -5.52
CA LYS A 49 4.61 5.63 -6.13
C LYS A 49 5.84 4.76 -5.92
N LEU A 50 5.83 3.94 -4.89
CA LEU A 50 6.94 3.03 -4.66
C LEU A 50 6.96 1.89 -5.67
N PHE A 51 5.78 1.47 -6.11
CA PHE A 51 5.66 0.36 -7.02
C PHE A 51 5.54 0.79 -8.47
N GLN A 52 5.13 2.01 -8.70
CA GLN A 52 4.97 2.52 -10.05
C GLN A 52 6.01 3.60 -10.29
N PRO A 53 6.98 3.33 -11.14
CA PRO A 53 8.00 4.32 -11.44
C PRO A 53 7.35 5.57 -11.98
N ALA A 54 7.86 6.65 -11.56
CA ALA A 54 7.32 7.92 -12.00
C ALA A 54 7.49 8.10 -13.50
N ALA A 55 8.28 7.32 -14.03
CA ALA A 55 8.56 7.46 -15.39
C ALA A 55 7.36 7.29 -16.21
N LYS A 56 6.97 7.65 -16.67
CA LYS A 56 6.06 7.33 -17.46
C LYS A 56 5.68 8.22 -18.07
#